data_4eaee7413334fffee57af0a5bba761c4
#
_entry.id   4eaee7413334fffee57af0a5bba761c4
#
_cell.length_a   1.000
_cell.length_b   1.000
_cell.length_c   1.000
_cell.angle_alpha   90.00
_cell.angle_beta   90.00
_cell.angle_gamma   90.00
#
_symmetry.space_group_name_H-M   'P 1'
#
loop_
_entity.id
_entity.type
_entity.pdbx_description
1 polymer ?
#
loop_
_entity_poly.entity_id
_entity_poly.type
_entity_poly.pdbx_seq_one_letter_code
_entity_poly.pdbx_strand_id
1 'polypeptide(L)'
;RGENFPVCVRGWLKGQYVITDLPQVGGESYRVAPQTGVQIHFIKDGLFVNFKSSASIALAQPNALLIIEYPRAFDLHNLRKFERFKTNVPVTFFSEEGDKKFEDSGFLRDISSGGALISHTKEVAKQKLLSLSLELPTGGNIKLQKAGVQNLRKNPKSEFSPYVTGVKWKDILPETEEA
;
A
#
# COMPACT_ATOMS: atom_id res chain seq x y z
N ARG A 1 -17.84 -18.10 15.22
CA ARG A 1 -17.15 -17.25 14.19
C ARG A 1 -17.21 -15.84 14.69
N GLY A 2 -16.05 -15.16 14.87
CA GLY A 2 -16.00 -13.76 15.27
C GLY A 2 -16.48 -12.85 14.14
N GLU A 3 -17.15 -11.76 14.51
CA GLU A 3 -17.50 -10.71 13.56
C GLU A 3 -16.29 -9.83 13.27
N ASN A 4 -16.15 -9.36 12.02
CA ASN A 4 -15.06 -8.49 11.58
C ASN A 4 -15.59 -7.06 11.39
N PHE A 5 -14.90 -6.10 12.01
CA PHE A 5 -15.24 -4.68 11.92
C PHE A 5 -14.06 -3.86 11.43
N PRO A 6 -14.22 -3.01 10.41
CA PRO A 6 -13.19 -2.04 10.05
C PRO A 6 -13.15 -0.93 11.11
N VAL A 7 -11.99 -0.72 11.72
CA VAL A 7 -11.76 0.32 12.71
C VAL A 7 -10.45 1.04 12.43
N CYS A 8 -10.33 2.32 12.84
CA CYS A 8 -9.06 3.03 12.79
C CYS A 8 -8.33 2.93 14.13
N VAL A 9 -7.02 2.72 14.09
CA VAL A 9 -6.16 2.90 15.26
C VAL A 9 -5.95 4.40 15.46
N ARG A 10 -6.31 4.90 16.64
CA ARG A 10 -6.22 6.33 17.00
C ARG A 10 -4.94 6.67 17.73
N GLY A 11 -4.34 5.69 18.40
CA GLY A 11 -3.09 5.85 19.11
C GLY A 11 -2.74 4.63 19.96
N TRP A 12 -1.60 4.70 20.62
CA TRP A 12 -1.17 3.67 21.57
C TRP A 12 -0.16 4.23 22.57
N LEU A 13 -0.08 3.58 23.71
CA LEU A 13 1.04 3.74 24.65
C LEU A 13 1.69 2.36 24.81
N LYS A 14 2.96 2.28 24.39
CA LYS A 14 3.71 1.01 24.36
C LYS A 14 3.70 0.32 25.72
N GLY A 15 3.34 -0.94 25.73
CA GLY A 15 3.25 -1.78 26.94
C GLY A 15 2.02 -1.54 27.80
N GLN A 16 1.15 -0.59 27.48
CA GLN A 16 -0.04 -0.27 28.28
C GLN A 16 -1.34 -0.50 27.51
N TYR A 17 -1.57 0.22 26.41
CA TYR A 17 -2.82 0.12 25.67
C TYR A 17 -2.70 0.51 24.19
N VAL A 18 -3.71 0.13 23.43
CA VAL A 18 -3.99 0.63 22.06
C VAL A 18 -5.41 1.19 22.06
N ILE A 19 -5.61 2.32 21.37
CA ILE A 19 -6.91 2.98 21.21
C ILE A 19 -7.34 2.80 19.75
N THR A 20 -8.58 2.31 19.57
CA THR A 20 -9.23 2.21 18.25
C THR A 20 -10.58 2.90 18.30
N ASP A 21 -11.21 3.09 17.14
CA ASP A 21 -12.63 3.36 17.08
C ASP A 21 -13.39 2.20 17.73
N LEU A 22 -14.49 2.50 18.40
CA LEU A 22 -15.44 1.48 18.81
C LEU A 22 -16.15 0.93 17.54
N PRO A 23 -16.19 -0.40 17.33
CA PRO A 23 -16.89 -0.98 16.21
C PRO A 23 -18.33 -0.48 16.11
N GLN A 24 -18.83 -0.35 14.88
CA GLN A 24 -20.22 0.06 14.61
C GLN A 24 -20.91 -0.93 13.68
N VAL A 25 -22.20 -1.15 13.93
CA VAL A 25 -23.10 -1.95 13.09
C VAL A 25 -24.34 -1.13 12.81
N GLY A 26 -24.64 -0.89 11.53
CA GLY A 26 -25.81 -0.07 11.15
C GLY A 26 -25.78 1.36 11.66
N GLY A 27 -24.60 1.91 11.99
CA GLY A 27 -24.44 3.25 12.56
C GLY A 27 -24.52 3.31 14.10
N GLU A 28 -24.80 2.20 14.74
CA GLU A 28 -24.80 2.09 16.20
C GLU A 28 -23.51 1.47 16.72
N SER A 29 -23.06 1.93 17.90
CA SER A 29 -21.87 1.39 18.54
C SER A 29 -22.09 -0.06 19.00
N TYR A 30 -21.20 -0.94 18.57
CA TYR A 30 -21.20 -2.34 19.00
C TYR A 30 -20.81 -2.44 20.48
N ARG A 31 -21.59 -3.17 21.24
CA ARG A 31 -21.30 -3.36 22.68
C ARG A 31 -20.16 -4.33 22.87
N VAL A 32 -19.04 -3.83 23.39
CA VAL A 32 -17.88 -4.62 23.75
C VAL A 32 -17.75 -4.61 25.27
N ALA A 33 -17.90 -5.77 25.90
CA ALA A 33 -17.71 -5.88 27.34
C ALA A 33 -16.19 -5.85 27.68
N PRO A 34 -15.82 -5.35 28.86
CA PRO A 34 -14.45 -5.50 29.38
C PRO A 34 -14.02 -6.98 29.37
N GLN A 35 -12.75 -7.24 29.14
CA GLN A 35 -12.14 -8.56 29.01
C GLN A 35 -12.62 -9.38 27.79
N THR A 36 -13.40 -8.78 26.87
CA THR A 36 -13.71 -9.44 25.60
C THR A 36 -12.42 -9.62 24.81
N GLY A 37 -12.14 -10.87 24.39
CA GLY A 37 -11.00 -11.17 23.50
C GLY A 37 -11.21 -10.51 22.15
N VAL A 38 -10.20 -9.79 21.67
CA VAL A 38 -10.17 -9.11 20.38
C VAL A 38 -8.96 -9.58 19.56
N GLN A 39 -9.16 -9.69 18.27
CA GLN A 39 -8.07 -9.92 17.33
C GLN A 39 -8.03 -8.78 16.34
N ILE A 40 -6.86 -8.16 16.20
CA ILE A 40 -6.65 -7.04 15.29
C ILE A 40 -5.64 -7.45 14.23
N HIS A 41 -5.98 -7.13 12.97
CA HIS A 41 -5.07 -7.31 11.87
C HIS A 41 -5.13 -6.11 10.92
N PHE A 42 -4.00 -5.76 10.35
CA PHE A 42 -3.87 -4.70 9.36
C PHE A 42 -2.62 -4.90 8.48
N ILE A 43 -2.56 -4.16 7.38
CA ILE A 43 -1.40 -4.14 6.49
C ILE A 43 -0.78 -2.75 6.54
N LYS A 44 0.51 -2.69 6.86
CA LYS A 44 1.29 -1.46 6.80
C LYS A 44 2.59 -1.71 6.03
N ASP A 45 2.83 -0.94 4.99
CA ASP A 45 4.04 -0.99 4.15
C ASP A 45 4.39 -2.40 3.62
N GLY A 46 3.35 -3.24 3.40
CA GLY A 46 3.50 -4.61 2.93
C GLY A 46 3.78 -5.64 4.04
N LEU A 47 3.77 -5.21 5.30
CA LEU A 47 3.80 -6.06 6.46
C LEU A 47 2.36 -6.31 6.94
N PHE A 48 1.92 -7.56 6.95
CA PHE A 48 0.70 -7.98 7.63
C PHE A 48 1.01 -8.12 9.11
N VAL A 49 0.27 -7.39 9.92
CA VAL A 49 0.38 -7.40 11.38
C VAL A 49 -0.89 -8.00 11.93
N ASN A 50 -0.76 -9.00 12.78
CA ASN A 50 -1.86 -9.62 13.49
C ASN A 50 -1.50 -9.76 14.97
N PHE A 51 -2.47 -9.49 15.85
CA PHE A 51 -2.29 -9.73 17.28
C PHE A 51 -3.63 -9.98 17.99
N LYS A 52 -3.55 -10.67 19.10
CA LYS A 52 -4.67 -10.89 20.03
C LYS A 52 -4.46 -10.07 21.29
N SER A 53 -5.56 -9.55 21.82
CA SER A 53 -5.60 -8.78 23.05
C SER A 53 -6.98 -8.85 23.71
N SER A 54 -7.22 -8.05 24.75
CA SER A 54 -8.48 -7.96 25.45
C SER A 54 -8.97 -6.52 25.47
N ALA A 55 -10.27 -6.33 25.33
CA ALA A 55 -10.91 -5.04 25.52
C ALA A 55 -10.79 -4.63 26.99
N SER A 56 -10.31 -3.42 27.25
CA SER A 56 -10.27 -2.86 28.60
C SER A 56 -11.46 -1.96 28.87
N ILE A 57 -11.68 -0.98 28.01
CA ILE A 57 -12.72 0.04 28.19
C ILE A 57 -13.37 0.35 26.84
N ALA A 58 -14.69 0.35 26.77
CA ALA A 58 -15.46 0.86 25.67
C ALA A 58 -16.12 2.19 26.07
N LEU A 59 -15.79 3.26 25.37
CA LEU A 59 -16.35 4.60 25.56
C LEU A 59 -17.32 4.91 24.42
N ALA A 60 -18.57 5.22 24.73
CA ALA A 60 -19.53 5.64 23.72
C ALA A 60 -19.52 7.14 23.48
N GLN A 61 -19.19 7.93 24.49
CA GLN A 61 -19.16 9.39 24.45
C GLN A 61 -17.90 9.94 25.14
N PRO A 62 -17.38 11.12 24.77
CA PRO A 62 -17.84 11.98 23.66
C PRO A 62 -17.48 11.41 22.27
N ASN A 63 -16.55 10.46 22.20
CA ASN A 63 -16.17 9.76 20.98
C ASN A 63 -16.27 8.25 21.21
N ALA A 64 -16.79 7.53 20.23
CA ALA A 64 -16.90 6.09 20.28
C ALA A 64 -15.52 5.43 20.13
N LEU A 65 -14.88 5.10 21.25
CA LEU A 65 -13.52 4.56 21.33
C LEU A 65 -13.50 3.22 22.07
N LEU A 66 -12.60 2.34 21.63
CA LEU A 66 -12.27 1.09 22.30
C LEU A 66 -10.81 1.14 22.73
N ILE A 67 -10.57 1.01 24.03
CA ILE A 67 -9.25 0.85 24.60
C ILE A 67 -9.02 -0.65 24.81
N ILE A 68 -7.96 -1.16 24.26
CA ILE A 68 -7.54 -2.56 24.40
C ILE A 68 -6.18 -2.63 25.07
N GLU A 69 -5.92 -3.71 25.77
CA GLU A 69 -4.61 -3.96 26.35
C GLU A 69 -3.51 -3.96 25.29
N TYR A 70 -2.32 -3.51 25.62
CA TYR A 70 -1.20 -3.61 24.70
C TYR A 70 -0.85 -5.09 24.46
N PRO A 71 -0.76 -5.54 23.19
CA PRO A 71 -0.52 -6.95 22.91
C PRO A 71 0.85 -7.40 23.41
N ARG A 72 0.92 -8.61 23.95
CA ARG A 72 2.17 -9.23 24.41
C ARG A 72 3.04 -9.73 23.27
N ALA A 73 2.42 -10.09 22.14
CA ALA A 73 3.09 -10.61 20.96
C ALA A 73 2.39 -10.13 19.69
N PHE A 74 3.18 -9.97 18.65
CA PHE A 74 2.72 -9.65 17.29
C PHE A 74 3.11 -10.80 16.37
N ASP A 75 2.17 -11.18 15.53
CA ASP A 75 2.40 -12.10 14.43
C ASP A 75 2.60 -11.26 13.16
N LEU A 76 3.77 -11.35 12.56
CA LEU A 76 4.23 -10.48 11.49
C LEU A 76 4.56 -11.31 10.24
N HIS A 77 3.90 -11.01 9.13
CA HIS A 77 4.17 -11.65 7.86
C HIS A 77 4.48 -10.60 6.78
N ASN A 78 5.65 -10.70 6.18
CA ASN A 78 5.98 -9.86 5.04
C ASN A 78 5.23 -10.36 3.80
N LEU A 79 4.30 -9.55 3.30
CA LEU A 79 3.53 -9.84 2.09
C LEU A 79 4.30 -9.53 0.80
N ARG A 80 5.42 -8.83 0.92
CA ARG A 80 6.24 -8.43 -0.23
C ARG A 80 7.38 -9.43 -0.44
N LYS A 81 7.44 -9.98 -1.63
CA LYS A 81 8.55 -10.84 -2.05
C LYS A 81 9.86 -10.05 -2.22
N PHE A 82 9.75 -8.76 -2.60
CA PHE A 82 10.87 -7.89 -2.88
C PHE A 82 10.77 -6.59 -2.07
N GLU A 83 11.90 -6.13 -1.57
CA GLU A 83 12.02 -4.83 -0.93
C GLU A 83 11.77 -3.70 -1.94
N ARG A 84 11.20 -2.58 -1.48
CA ARG A 84 10.92 -1.41 -2.30
C ARG A 84 11.70 -0.23 -1.80
N PHE A 85 12.38 0.40 -2.73
CA PHE A 85 13.15 1.62 -2.47
C PHE A 85 12.37 2.82 -2.93
N LYS A 86 12.14 3.77 -2.02
CA LYS A 86 11.50 5.05 -2.37
C LYS A 86 12.44 5.86 -3.25
N THR A 87 11.88 6.48 -4.28
CA THR A 87 12.62 7.29 -5.24
C THR A 87 11.75 8.44 -5.76
N ASN A 88 12.33 9.33 -6.52
CA ASN A 88 11.62 10.40 -7.23
C ASN A 88 12.33 10.69 -8.57
N VAL A 89 12.52 9.65 -9.37
CA VAL A 89 13.22 9.72 -10.65
C VAL A 89 12.21 10.03 -11.75
N PRO A 90 12.48 11.00 -12.65
CA PRO A 90 11.65 11.24 -13.81
C PRO A 90 11.57 10.00 -14.69
N VAL A 91 10.38 9.71 -15.21
CA VAL A 91 10.13 8.57 -16.07
C VAL A 91 9.21 8.96 -17.21
N THR A 92 9.58 8.58 -18.42
CA THR A 92 8.69 8.58 -19.58
C THR A 92 8.29 7.14 -19.88
N PHE A 93 7.04 6.91 -20.20
CA PHE A 93 6.57 5.58 -20.54
C PHE A 93 5.58 5.61 -21.68
N PHE A 94 5.58 4.55 -22.47
CA PHE A 94 4.77 4.45 -23.66
C PHE A 94 4.27 3.01 -23.89
N SER A 95 3.23 2.88 -24.69
CA SER A 95 2.72 1.61 -25.14
C SER A 95 2.46 1.67 -26.64
N GLU A 96 2.86 0.63 -27.34
CA GLU A 96 2.72 0.48 -28.79
C GLU A 96 1.62 -0.51 -29.17
N GLU A 97 0.79 -0.95 -28.23
CA GLU A 97 -0.30 -1.88 -28.51
C GLU A 97 -1.45 -1.21 -29.27
N GLY A 98 -1.69 -1.67 -30.52
CA GLY A 98 -2.72 -1.21 -31.44
C GLY A 98 -2.37 0.11 -32.14
N ASP A 99 -3.33 0.65 -32.90
CA ASP A 99 -3.17 1.88 -33.70
C ASP A 99 -3.02 3.16 -32.87
N LYS A 100 -3.21 3.09 -31.56
CA LYS A 100 -3.12 4.24 -30.65
C LYS A 100 -1.83 4.16 -29.81
N LYS A 101 -0.85 4.96 -30.20
CA LYS A 101 0.31 5.22 -29.35
C LYS A 101 -0.14 5.93 -28.07
N PHE A 102 0.18 5.36 -26.93
CA PHE A 102 0.01 6.01 -25.64
C PHE A 102 1.39 6.42 -25.14
N GLU A 103 1.53 7.68 -24.76
CA GLU A 103 2.73 8.21 -24.12
C GLU A 103 2.35 9.15 -22.98
N ASP A 104 3.06 9.01 -21.88
CA ASP A 104 2.93 9.90 -20.72
C ASP A 104 4.27 9.98 -19.98
N SER A 105 4.40 10.98 -19.12
CA SER A 105 5.55 11.17 -18.26
C SER A 105 5.12 11.34 -16.80
N GLY A 106 6.06 11.12 -15.89
CA GLY A 106 5.78 11.23 -14.48
C GLY A 106 7.02 10.98 -13.63
N PHE A 107 6.78 10.48 -12.44
CA PHE A 107 7.84 10.18 -11.49
C PHE A 107 7.73 8.76 -10.96
N LEU A 108 8.83 8.05 -10.95
CA LEU A 108 8.99 6.78 -10.28
C LEU A 108 9.01 7.03 -8.77
N ARG A 109 8.03 6.53 -8.05
CA ARG A 109 7.84 6.77 -6.60
C ARG A 109 8.45 5.69 -5.72
N ASP A 110 8.41 4.47 -6.19
CA ASP A 110 9.16 3.35 -5.62
C ASP A 110 9.57 2.36 -6.72
N ILE A 111 10.61 1.60 -6.46
CA ILE A 111 11.13 0.55 -7.34
C ILE A 111 11.55 -0.66 -6.51
N SER A 112 11.41 -1.83 -7.10
CA SER A 112 11.90 -3.10 -6.58
C SER A 112 12.27 -4.03 -7.75
N SER A 113 12.91 -5.15 -7.46
CA SER A 113 13.15 -6.18 -8.49
C SER A 113 11.86 -6.79 -9.05
N GLY A 114 10.70 -6.61 -8.43
CA GLY A 114 9.41 -7.10 -8.93
C GLY A 114 8.59 -6.09 -9.72
N GLY A 115 8.89 -4.79 -9.65
CA GLY A 115 8.10 -3.74 -10.29
C GLY A 115 8.33 -2.36 -9.71
N ALA A 116 7.47 -1.42 -10.09
CA ALA A 116 7.57 -0.02 -9.68
C ALA A 116 6.20 0.64 -9.45
N LEU A 117 6.22 1.78 -8.80
CA LEU A 117 5.09 2.68 -8.64
C LEU A 117 5.38 4.01 -9.35
N ILE A 118 4.49 4.43 -10.25
CA ILE A 118 4.65 5.62 -11.07
C ILE A 118 3.49 6.57 -10.78
N SER A 119 3.79 7.85 -10.51
CA SER A 119 2.78 8.92 -10.50
C SER A 119 2.82 9.69 -11.82
N HIS A 120 1.65 9.95 -12.43
CA HIS A 120 1.57 10.46 -13.79
C HIS A 120 0.26 11.22 -14.07
N THR A 121 0.11 11.73 -15.31
CA THR A 121 -0.95 12.67 -15.67
C THR A 121 -2.13 12.04 -16.39
N LYS A 122 -1.92 10.99 -17.21
CA LYS A 122 -2.97 10.39 -18.05
C LYS A 122 -3.42 9.04 -17.51
N GLU A 123 -4.68 8.70 -17.67
CA GLU A 123 -5.20 7.39 -17.27
C GLU A 123 -4.63 6.27 -18.14
N VAL A 124 -4.16 5.19 -17.51
CA VAL A 124 -3.59 4.01 -18.18
C VAL A 124 -4.50 2.82 -17.95
N ALA A 125 -4.85 2.09 -19.01
CA ALA A 125 -5.65 0.89 -18.88
C ALA A 125 -4.89 -0.22 -18.11
N LYS A 126 -5.62 -0.98 -17.29
CA LYS A 126 -5.08 -2.17 -16.63
C LYS A 126 -4.65 -3.20 -17.69
N GLN A 127 -3.67 -4.02 -17.30
CA GLN A 127 -3.08 -5.10 -18.13
C GLN A 127 -2.29 -4.62 -19.35
N LYS A 128 -2.24 -3.31 -19.62
CA LYS A 128 -1.43 -2.74 -20.70
C LYS A 128 0.05 -2.99 -20.45
N LEU A 129 0.78 -3.26 -21.52
CA LEU A 129 2.25 -3.34 -21.48
C LEU A 129 2.83 -1.96 -21.74
N LEU A 130 3.77 -1.57 -20.91
CA LEU A 130 4.47 -0.29 -20.98
C LEU A 130 5.96 -0.54 -21.16
N SER A 131 6.58 0.28 -21.97
CA SER A 131 8.03 0.49 -21.99
C SER A 131 8.34 1.77 -21.23
N LEU A 132 9.35 1.73 -20.36
CA LEU A 132 9.74 2.85 -19.51
C LEU A 132 11.13 3.33 -19.87
N SER A 133 11.34 4.64 -19.87
CA SER A 133 12.64 5.30 -19.95
C SER A 133 12.86 6.13 -18.69
N LEU A 134 13.91 5.85 -17.96
CA LEU A 134 14.27 6.51 -16.70
C LEU A 134 15.44 7.43 -16.94
N GLU A 135 15.34 8.68 -16.51
CA GLU A 135 16.43 9.64 -16.51
C GLU A 135 17.18 9.58 -15.17
N LEU A 136 18.42 9.16 -15.20
CA LEU A 136 19.24 9.11 -13.99
C LEU A 136 19.80 10.49 -13.63
N PRO A 137 19.89 10.83 -12.34
CA PRO A 137 20.50 12.08 -11.88
C PRO A 137 21.96 12.26 -12.32
N THR A 138 22.63 11.17 -12.63
CA THR A 138 24.03 11.12 -13.11
C THR A 138 24.19 11.35 -14.62
N GLY A 139 23.07 11.61 -15.34
CA GLY A 139 23.12 11.88 -16.79
C GLY A 139 23.14 10.61 -17.65
N GLY A 140 22.36 9.61 -17.35
CA GLY A 140 22.14 8.42 -18.18
C GLY A 140 20.67 8.07 -18.29
N ASN A 141 20.31 7.34 -19.34
CA ASN A 141 18.95 6.82 -19.53
C ASN A 141 18.93 5.30 -19.43
N ILE A 142 18.06 4.77 -18.59
CA ILE A 142 17.78 3.34 -18.52
C ILE A 142 16.45 3.06 -19.20
N LYS A 143 16.46 2.18 -20.19
CA LYS A 143 15.24 1.71 -20.86
C LYS A 143 14.85 0.37 -20.28
N LEU A 144 13.65 0.32 -19.67
CA LEU A 144 13.04 -0.90 -19.17
C LEU A 144 11.85 -1.24 -20.07
N GLN A 145 11.89 -2.41 -20.69
CA GLN A 145 10.82 -2.89 -21.56
C GLN A 145 9.90 -3.84 -20.83
N LYS A 146 8.62 -3.88 -21.27
CA LYS A 146 7.61 -4.85 -20.85
C LYS A 146 7.25 -4.82 -19.35
N ALA A 147 6.84 -3.66 -18.88
CA ALA A 147 6.20 -3.50 -17.58
C ALA A 147 4.67 -3.64 -17.72
N GLY A 148 4.07 -4.63 -17.09
CA GLY A 148 2.61 -4.82 -17.11
C GLY A 148 1.91 -4.01 -16.03
N VAL A 149 0.91 -3.21 -16.41
CA VAL A 149 0.07 -2.44 -15.47
C VAL A 149 -0.74 -3.39 -14.60
N GLN A 150 -0.52 -3.34 -13.29
CA GLN A 150 -1.23 -4.17 -12.30
C GLN A 150 -2.42 -3.44 -11.67
N ASN A 151 -2.22 -2.18 -11.32
CA ASN A 151 -3.27 -1.37 -10.72
C ASN A 151 -3.13 0.10 -11.13
N LEU A 152 -4.25 0.79 -11.11
CA LEU A 152 -4.36 2.22 -11.29
C LEU A 152 -5.18 2.79 -10.13
N ARG A 153 -4.72 3.87 -9.54
CA ARG A 153 -5.44 4.61 -8.49
C ARG A 153 -5.46 6.09 -8.84
N LYS A 154 -6.58 6.76 -8.55
CA LYS A 154 -6.64 8.22 -8.56
C LYS A 154 -6.03 8.75 -7.26
N ASN A 155 -5.21 9.79 -7.38
CA ASN A 155 -4.68 10.56 -6.26
C ASN A 155 -5.35 11.93 -6.21
N PRO A 156 -6.48 12.09 -5.50
CA PRO A 156 -7.25 13.34 -5.49
C PRO A 156 -6.50 14.49 -4.81
N LYS A 157 -5.39 14.21 -4.13
CA LYS A 157 -4.56 15.22 -3.46
C LYS A 157 -3.50 15.85 -4.37
N SER A 158 -3.34 15.37 -5.59
CA SER A 158 -2.33 15.88 -6.53
C SER A 158 -2.98 16.27 -7.84
N GLU A 159 -3.00 17.58 -8.12
CA GLU A 159 -3.47 18.13 -9.40
C GLU A 159 -2.49 17.82 -10.54
N PHE A 160 -1.18 17.81 -10.25
CA PHE A 160 -0.13 17.59 -11.27
C PHE A 160 0.11 16.11 -11.61
N SER A 161 -0.27 15.19 -10.74
CA SER A 161 -0.11 13.75 -10.95
C SER A 161 -1.33 13.01 -10.39
N PRO A 162 -2.50 13.15 -11.05
CA PRO A 162 -3.77 12.64 -10.52
C PRO A 162 -3.86 11.11 -10.56
N TYR A 163 -2.91 10.43 -11.21
CA TYR A 163 -2.89 8.98 -11.29
C TYR A 163 -1.63 8.38 -10.68
N VAL A 164 -1.78 7.20 -10.11
CA VAL A 164 -0.69 6.39 -9.59
C VAL A 164 -0.87 4.97 -10.08
N THR A 165 0.12 4.47 -10.83
CA THR A 165 0.10 3.14 -11.45
C THR A 165 1.19 2.25 -10.88
N GLY A 166 0.79 1.08 -10.40
CA GLY A 166 1.72 0.00 -10.08
C GLY A 166 1.98 -0.85 -11.30
N VAL A 167 3.24 -1.05 -11.65
CA VAL A 167 3.67 -1.91 -12.74
C VAL A 167 4.47 -3.09 -12.19
N LYS A 168 4.37 -4.23 -12.87
CA LYS A 168 5.17 -5.43 -12.61
C LYS A 168 6.06 -5.67 -13.82
N TRP A 169 7.34 -5.92 -13.56
CA TRP A 169 8.25 -6.30 -14.62
C TRP A 169 7.82 -7.62 -15.25
N LYS A 170 7.86 -7.69 -16.59
CA LYS A 170 7.70 -8.94 -17.34
C LYS A 170 9.05 -9.21 -18.01
N ASP A 171 9.48 -10.46 -17.95
CA ASP A 171 10.70 -10.92 -18.63
C ASP A 171 12.01 -10.19 -18.20
N ILE A 172 12.14 -9.84 -16.93
CA ILE A 172 13.48 -9.64 -16.39
C ILE A 172 14.08 -11.04 -16.28
N LEU A 173 14.86 -11.43 -17.27
CA LEU A 173 15.79 -12.52 -17.09
C LEU A 173 16.70 -12.15 -15.92
N PRO A 174 17.00 -13.06 -14.98
CA PRO A 174 18.03 -12.82 -14.01
C PRO A 174 19.31 -12.57 -14.82
N GLU A 175 19.76 -11.32 -14.88
CA GLU A 175 21.13 -11.07 -15.26
C GLU A 175 21.96 -11.88 -14.27
N THR A 176 22.68 -12.85 -14.79
CA THR A 176 23.76 -13.53 -14.09
C THR A 176 24.65 -12.43 -13.53
N GLU A 177 24.73 -12.34 -12.19
CA GLU A 177 25.80 -11.65 -11.51
C GLU A 177 27.10 -12.25 -12.03
N GLU A 178 27.68 -11.65 -13.03
CA GLU A 178 29.09 -11.86 -13.33
C GLU A 178 29.91 -11.05 -12.34
N ALA A 179 30.69 -11.79 -11.60
CA ALA A 179 31.56 -11.51 -10.49
C ALA A 179 32.38 -10.22 -10.53
#